data_bedf40ee673f2b8b42e6906822c5cf2b
#
_entry.id   bedf40ee673f2b8b42e6906822c5cf2b
#
_cell.length_a   1.000
_cell.length_b   1.000
_cell.length_c   1.000
_cell.angle_alpha   90.00
_cell.angle_beta   90.00
_cell.angle_gamma   90.00
#
_symmetry.space_group_name_H-M   'P 1'
#
loop_
_entity.id
_entity.type
_entity.pdbx_description
1 polymer ?
#
loop_
_entity_poly.entity_id
_entity_poly.type
_entity_poly.pdbx_seq_one_letter_code
_entity_poly.pdbx_strand_id
1 'polypeptide(L)'
;MRTRKFYDFNTHAAPECSDPPEEMASVASGYGYAGIAITNHTPHPTQTPEIADHARITVYSGIEIVAKNPHHLRQMIRRYRTQVSVLAVHGGNEKINRAALESQDVDILAHPRKSLNHVLMRLAAENRVAIEFNLDSMIKVRGRVRVQALTDFRHNLKLARKYGAPVILSSNAQSIYDLRAPREMIALATIFGMTVDEAIEALSTVPEAIIRRGSENWVMEGVEVVSQQRP
;
A
#
# COMPACT_ATOMS: atom_id res chain seq x y z
N MET A 1 27.03 -1.89 3.37
CA MET A 1 25.77 -1.18 3.07
C MET A 1 24.67 -2.22 2.95
N ARG A 2 23.59 -2.12 3.74
CA ARG A 2 22.40 -2.97 3.53
C ARG A 2 21.83 -2.61 2.16
N THR A 3 21.69 -3.58 1.27
CA THR A 3 20.95 -3.40 0.01
C THR A 3 19.52 -3.00 0.34
N ARG A 4 19.05 -1.86 -0.19
CA ARG A 4 17.66 -1.40 0.01
C ARG A 4 16.70 -2.43 -0.56
N LYS A 5 15.65 -2.74 0.18
CA LYS A 5 14.56 -3.62 -0.21
C LYS A 5 13.40 -2.78 -0.72
N PHE A 6 12.83 -3.15 -1.86
CA PHE A 6 11.67 -2.48 -2.44
C PHE A 6 10.44 -3.36 -2.35
N TYR A 7 9.27 -2.74 -2.21
CA TYR A 7 7.99 -3.41 -2.03
C TYR A 7 6.90 -2.76 -2.87
N ASP A 8 5.94 -3.55 -3.34
CA ASP A 8 4.69 -3.07 -3.92
C ASP A 8 3.51 -3.63 -3.11
N PHE A 9 2.78 -2.77 -2.39
CA PHE A 9 1.77 -3.17 -1.43
C PHE A 9 0.33 -2.98 -1.90
N ASN A 10 0.14 -2.83 -3.19
CA ASN A 10 -1.19 -2.92 -3.79
C ASN A 10 -1.08 -3.61 -5.14
N THR A 11 -1.19 -4.94 -5.11
CA THR A 11 -1.27 -5.80 -6.29
C THR A 11 -2.44 -6.77 -6.14
N HIS A 12 -3.04 -7.16 -7.26
CA HIS A 12 -4.19 -8.05 -7.31
C HIS A 12 -3.84 -9.30 -8.12
N ALA A 13 -4.37 -10.44 -7.71
CA ALA A 13 -4.12 -11.73 -8.33
C ALA A 13 -5.38 -12.60 -8.33
N ALA A 14 -5.29 -13.81 -8.84
CA ALA A 14 -6.38 -14.77 -8.74
C ALA A 14 -6.85 -14.92 -7.27
N PRO A 15 -8.17 -15.10 -7.01
CA PRO A 15 -9.24 -15.28 -7.98
C PRO A 15 -9.86 -13.97 -8.54
N GLU A 16 -9.41 -12.79 -8.09
CA GLU A 16 -9.96 -11.51 -8.57
C GLU A 16 -9.49 -11.20 -9.99
N CYS A 17 -8.23 -11.47 -10.28
CA CYS A 17 -7.59 -11.27 -11.56
C CYS A 17 -7.21 -12.64 -12.19
N SER A 18 -6.66 -12.60 -13.40
CA SER A 18 -6.37 -13.85 -14.14
C SER A 18 -5.08 -14.51 -13.65
N ASP A 19 -4.09 -13.71 -13.27
CA ASP A 19 -2.76 -14.22 -12.98
C ASP A 19 -2.67 -14.76 -11.54
N PRO A 20 -2.07 -15.93 -11.33
CA PRO A 20 -1.91 -16.49 -9.99
C PRO A 20 -0.85 -15.70 -9.17
N PRO A 21 -0.97 -15.70 -7.83
CA PRO A 21 -0.03 -15.00 -6.96
C PRO A 21 1.43 -15.38 -7.17
N GLU A 22 1.71 -16.63 -7.55
CA GLU A 22 3.06 -17.16 -7.78
C GLU A 22 3.70 -16.51 -9.02
N GLU A 23 2.92 -16.30 -10.08
CA GLU A 23 3.39 -15.62 -11.29
C GLU A 23 3.65 -14.13 -11.01
N MET A 24 2.75 -13.47 -10.28
CA MET A 24 2.93 -12.10 -9.84
C MET A 24 4.23 -11.97 -9.02
N ALA A 25 4.46 -12.87 -8.08
CA ALA A 25 5.67 -12.90 -7.26
C ALA A 25 6.94 -13.14 -8.09
N SER A 26 6.89 -14.08 -9.03
CA SER A 26 8.02 -14.40 -9.90
C SER A 26 8.46 -13.19 -10.73
N VAL A 27 7.51 -12.50 -11.36
CA VAL A 27 7.80 -11.30 -12.16
C VAL A 27 8.29 -10.15 -11.28
N ALA A 28 7.66 -9.92 -10.12
CA ALA A 28 8.09 -8.89 -9.17
C ALA A 28 9.52 -9.16 -8.66
N SER A 29 9.86 -10.41 -8.37
CA SER A 29 11.23 -10.82 -8.01
C SER A 29 12.24 -10.50 -9.13
N GLY A 30 11.87 -10.80 -10.38
CA GLY A 30 12.67 -10.45 -11.57
C GLY A 30 12.89 -8.94 -11.74
N TYR A 31 11.98 -8.12 -11.27
CA TYR A 31 12.10 -6.64 -11.26
C TYR A 31 12.89 -6.11 -10.05
N GLY A 32 13.26 -6.96 -9.09
CA GLY A 32 14.07 -6.59 -7.94
C GLY A 32 13.28 -6.17 -6.71
N TYR A 33 11.99 -6.54 -6.63
CA TYR A 33 11.24 -6.41 -5.39
C TYR A 33 11.66 -7.45 -4.36
N ALA A 34 11.71 -7.05 -3.10
CA ALA A 34 11.92 -7.94 -1.95
C ALA A 34 10.58 -8.49 -1.41
N GLY A 35 9.47 -7.84 -1.72
CA GLY A 35 8.13 -8.28 -1.36
C GLY A 35 7.03 -7.57 -2.12
N ILE A 36 5.90 -8.26 -2.24
CA ILE A 36 4.63 -7.71 -2.72
C ILE A 36 3.51 -8.06 -1.74
N ALA A 37 2.47 -7.24 -1.66
CA ALA A 37 1.24 -7.62 -0.97
C ALA A 37 0.13 -7.84 -1.98
N ILE A 38 -0.54 -8.99 -1.90
CA ILE A 38 -1.74 -9.26 -2.68
C ILE A 38 -2.93 -8.75 -1.89
N THR A 39 -3.52 -7.65 -2.37
CA THR A 39 -4.59 -6.90 -1.70
C THR A 39 -5.90 -6.99 -2.45
N ASN A 40 -6.29 -8.20 -2.84
CA ASN A 40 -7.57 -8.41 -3.51
C ASN A 40 -8.72 -7.75 -2.73
N HIS A 41 -9.72 -7.25 -3.47
CA HIS A 41 -10.87 -6.59 -2.88
C HIS A 41 -11.72 -7.55 -2.06
N THR A 42 -12.41 -7.01 -1.05
CA THR A 42 -13.41 -7.81 -0.31
C THR A 42 -14.43 -8.46 -1.27
N PRO A 43 -14.94 -9.69 -0.97
CA PRO A 43 -14.98 -10.30 0.35
C PRO A 43 -13.86 -11.29 0.71
N HIS A 44 -12.89 -11.50 -0.15
CA HIS A 44 -11.93 -12.60 0.02
C HIS A 44 -10.51 -12.08 0.28
N PRO A 45 -10.03 -12.11 1.56
CA PRO A 45 -8.62 -11.87 1.81
C PRO A 45 -7.80 -12.96 1.12
N THR A 46 -6.71 -12.56 0.51
CA THR A 46 -5.78 -13.51 -0.08
C THR A 46 -5.01 -14.19 1.04
N GLN A 47 -5.14 -15.51 1.16
CA GLN A 47 -4.23 -16.30 1.99
C GLN A 47 -2.84 -16.16 1.40
N THR A 48 -1.82 -16.09 2.24
CA THR A 48 -0.44 -16.08 1.78
C THR A 48 -0.20 -17.38 0.99
N PRO A 49 0.09 -17.31 -0.31
CA PRO A 49 0.36 -18.52 -1.06
C PRO A 49 1.63 -19.18 -0.49
N GLU A 50 1.66 -20.50 -0.40
CA GLU A 50 2.89 -21.24 -0.26
C GLU A 50 3.72 -21.00 -1.52
N ILE A 51 4.64 -20.04 -1.44
CA ILE A 51 5.55 -19.79 -2.56
C ILE A 51 6.66 -20.81 -2.50
N ALA A 52 6.80 -21.55 -3.61
CA ALA A 52 7.90 -22.48 -3.78
C ALA A 52 9.25 -21.78 -3.47
N ASP A 53 10.13 -22.49 -2.81
CA ASP A 53 11.43 -22.07 -2.23
C ASP A 53 12.40 -21.35 -3.19
N HIS A 54 12.00 -21.13 -4.45
CA HIS A 54 12.81 -20.54 -5.51
C HIS A 54 12.59 -19.04 -5.74
N ALA A 55 11.52 -18.47 -5.17
CA ALA A 55 11.27 -17.04 -5.30
C ALA A 55 11.95 -16.31 -4.13
N ARG A 56 13.00 -15.53 -4.44
CA ARG A 56 13.71 -14.65 -3.47
C ARG A 56 12.84 -13.44 -3.07
N ILE A 57 11.52 -13.63 -2.92
CA ILE A 57 10.55 -12.57 -2.66
C ILE A 57 9.55 -13.04 -1.59
N THR A 58 9.15 -12.11 -0.72
CA THR A 58 8.08 -12.37 0.25
C THR A 58 6.74 -11.92 -0.32
N VAL A 59 5.72 -12.78 -0.29
CA VAL A 59 4.34 -12.39 -0.57
C VAL A 59 3.60 -12.22 0.75
N TYR A 60 3.08 -11.02 0.95
CA TYR A 60 2.30 -10.67 2.13
C TYR A 60 0.82 -10.87 1.85
N SER A 61 0.12 -11.47 2.81
CA SER A 61 -1.33 -11.52 2.78
C SER A 61 -1.90 -10.11 2.94
N GLY A 62 -2.85 -9.76 2.10
CA GLY A 62 -3.46 -8.44 2.13
C GLY A 62 -4.94 -8.47 1.79
N ILE A 63 -5.58 -7.34 2.02
CA ILE A 63 -6.97 -7.09 1.61
C ILE A 63 -7.15 -5.61 1.30
N GLU A 64 -7.90 -5.29 0.25
CA GLU A 64 -8.44 -3.96 0.02
C GLU A 64 -9.93 -3.94 0.34
N ILE A 65 -10.31 -3.24 1.41
CA ILE A 65 -11.69 -3.17 1.87
C ILE A 65 -12.49 -2.18 1.03
N VAL A 66 -13.49 -2.67 0.32
CA VAL A 66 -14.51 -1.84 -0.33
C VAL A 66 -15.73 -1.73 0.59
N ALA A 67 -15.94 -0.57 1.18
CA ALA A 67 -16.99 -0.35 2.17
C ALA A 67 -18.13 0.53 1.63
N LYS A 68 -19.38 0.17 2.00
CA LYS A 68 -20.59 0.92 1.61
C LYS A 68 -20.76 2.22 2.43
N ASN A 69 -20.29 2.20 3.66
CA ASN A 69 -20.39 3.33 4.61
C ASN A 69 -19.39 3.15 5.76
N PRO A 70 -19.15 4.17 6.61
CA PRO A 70 -18.19 4.10 7.70
C PRO A 70 -18.47 3.00 8.75
N HIS A 71 -19.74 2.68 9.00
CA HIS A 71 -20.10 1.61 9.95
C HIS A 71 -19.65 0.24 9.38
N HIS A 72 -19.99 -0.03 8.14
CA HIS A 72 -19.56 -1.24 7.43
C HIS A 72 -18.03 -1.32 7.36
N LEU A 73 -17.32 -0.20 7.09
CA LEU A 73 -15.86 -0.18 7.11
C LEU A 73 -15.29 -0.63 8.46
N ARG A 74 -15.78 -0.09 9.58
CA ARG A 74 -15.30 -0.47 10.91
C ARG A 74 -15.56 -1.95 11.24
N GLN A 75 -16.66 -2.51 10.76
CA GLN A 75 -16.93 -3.96 10.89
C GLN A 75 -15.93 -4.80 10.12
N MET A 76 -15.63 -4.40 8.87
CA MET A 76 -14.70 -5.11 8.01
C MET A 76 -13.25 -5.01 8.54
N ILE A 77 -12.82 -3.83 9.02
CA ILE A 77 -11.51 -3.67 9.65
C ILE A 77 -11.35 -4.65 10.81
N ARG A 78 -12.30 -4.67 11.77
CA ARG A 78 -12.25 -5.60 12.90
C ARG A 78 -12.22 -7.06 12.48
N ARG A 79 -12.92 -7.40 11.40
CA ARG A 79 -12.98 -8.77 10.88
C ARG A 79 -11.65 -9.20 10.29
N TYR A 80 -10.97 -8.35 9.52
CA TYR A 80 -9.84 -8.76 8.71
C TYR A 80 -8.48 -8.38 9.29
N ARG A 81 -8.39 -7.42 10.23
CA ARG A 81 -7.09 -6.94 10.73
C ARG A 81 -6.15 -8.05 11.20
N THR A 82 -6.68 -9.04 11.92
CA THR A 82 -5.88 -10.16 12.44
C THR A 82 -5.61 -11.27 11.42
N GLN A 83 -6.18 -11.17 10.22
CA GLN A 83 -6.07 -12.21 9.19
C GLN A 83 -5.08 -11.84 8.08
N VAL A 84 -4.65 -10.59 8.02
CA VAL A 84 -3.79 -10.09 6.95
C VAL A 84 -2.63 -9.27 7.49
N SER A 85 -1.52 -9.30 6.76
CA SER A 85 -0.33 -8.49 7.03
C SER A 85 -0.53 -7.03 6.60
N VAL A 86 -1.27 -6.80 5.50
CA VAL A 86 -1.52 -5.46 4.93
C VAL A 86 -3.01 -5.25 4.75
N LEU A 87 -3.54 -4.22 5.41
CA LEU A 87 -4.94 -3.83 5.31
C LEU A 87 -5.06 -2.48 4.62
N ALA A 88 -5.52 -2.50 3.38
CA ALA A 88 -5.85 -1.32 2.60
C ALA A 88 -7.35 -1.03 2.64
N VAL A 89 -7.71 0.24 2.47
CA VAL A 89 -9.11 0.68 2.32
C VAL A 89 -9.26 1.39 0.99
N HIS A 90 -10.20 0.92 0.17
CA HIS A 90 -10.57 1.58 -1.09
C HIS A 90 -11.25 2.91 -0.81
N GLY A 91 -10.56 3.99 -1.10
CA GLY A 91 -11.02 5.34 -0.86
C GLY A 91 -11.95 5.90 -1.95
N GLY A 92 -11.97 7.21 -2.09
CA GLY A 92 -12.72 7.93 -3.12
C GLY A 92 -14.03 8.56 -2.62
N ASN A 93 -14.49 8.21 -1.43
CA ASN A 93 -15.60 8.87 -0.74
C ASN A 93 -15.06 9.52 0.53
N GLU A 94 -15.37 10.80 0.77
CA GLU A 94 -14.82 11.55 1.90
C GLU A 94 -15.14 10.91 3.26
N LYS A 95 -16.36 10.36 3.44
CA LYS A 95 -16.76 9.70 4.69
C LYS A 95 -15.96 8.41 4.91
N ILE A 96 -15.70 7.64 3.85
CA ILE A 96 -14.87 6.43 3.91
C ILE A 96 -13.41 6.83 4.16
N ASN A 97 -12.88 7.80 3.42
CA ASN A 97 -11.51 8.29 3.62
C ASN A 97 -11.29 8.72 5.07
N ARG A 98 -12.21 9.52 5.63
CA ARG A 98 -12.13 9.94 7.03
C ARG A 98 -12.13 8.76 7.99
N ALA A 99 -13.09 7.84 7.84
CA ALA A 99 -13.20 6.68 8.74
C ALA A 99 -11.99 5.73 8.65
N ALA A 100 -11.38 5.61 7.47
CA ALA A 100 -10.13 4.87 7.29
C ALA A 100 -8.96 5.56 8.00
N LEU A 101 -8.83 6.88 7.82
CA LEU A 101 -7.74 7.66 8.40
C LEU A 101 -7.86 7.89 9.92
N GLU A 102 -9.05 7.69 10.49
CA GLU A 102 -9.29 7.70 11.94
C GLU A 102 -8.90 6.37 12.62
N SER A 103 -8.60 5.32 11.85
CA SER A 103 -8.30 3.99 12.39
C SER A 103 -6.81 3.66 12.32
N GLN A 104 -6.22 3.32 13.46
CA GLN A 104 -4.83 2.83 13.54
C GLN A 104 -4.66 1.41 12.97
N ASP A 105 -5.76 0.69 12.75
CA ASP A 105 -5.75 -0.66 12.19
C ASP A 105 -5.67 -0.67 10.65
N VAL A 106 -5.77 0.50 10.01
CA VAL A 106 -5.62 0.66 8.57
C VAL A 106 -4.16 0.98 8.25
N ASP A 107 -3.59 0.27 7.28
CA ASP A 107 -2.23 0.51 6.83
C ASP A 107 -2.17 1.51 5.66
N ILE A 108 -3.12 1.39 4.73
CA ILE A 108 -3.10 2.13 3.47
C ILE A 108 -4.49 2.68 3.16
N LEU A 109 -4.57 3.97 2.82
CA LEU A 109 -5.72 4.52 2.12
C LEU A 109 -5.42 4.46 0.62
N ALA A 110 -5.99 3.46 -0.05
CA ALA A 110 -5.86 3.24 -1.48
C ALA A 110 -6.84 4.13 -2.26
N HIS A 111 -6.48 4.49 -3.48
CA HIS A 111 -7.33 5.22 -4.42
C HIS A 111 -8.08 6.46 -3.85
N PRO A 112 -7.44 7.39 -3.15
CA PRO A 112 -8.09 8.62 -2.75
C PRO A 112 -8.41 9.47 -4.00
N ARG A 113 -9.54 9.20 -4.67
CA ARG A 113 -9.92 9.75 -5.99
C ARG A 113 -10.05 11.26 -6.03
N LYS A 114 -10.12 11.91 -4.90
CA LYS A 114 -10.16 13.36 -4.76
C LYS A 114 -8.99 13.79 -3.91
N SER A 115 -8.52 14.98 -4.16
CA SER A 115 -7.51 15.61 -3.32
C SER A 115 -7.95 15.60 -1.86
N LEU A 116 -7.08 15.10 -0.99
CA LEU A 116 -7.31 15.10 0.44
C LEU A 116 -7.18 16.53 0.98
N ASN A 117 -7.92 16.85 2.03
CA ASN A 117 -7.78 18.13 2.71
C ASN A 117 -6.79 18.03 3.90
N HIS A 118 -6.47 19.18 4.49
CA HIS A 118 -5.53 19.28 5.58
C HIS A 118 -5.95 18.50 6.85
N VAL A 119 -7.25 18.34 7.09
CA VAL A 119 -7.76 17.59 8.24
C VAL A 119 -7.50 16.10 8.03
N LEU A 120 -7.85 15.58 6.85
CA LEU A 120 -7.63 14.17 6.50
C LEU A 120 -6.14 13.83 6.47
N MET A 121 -5.30 14.74 5.96
CA MET A 121 -3.86 14.51 5.91
C MET A 121 -3.22 14.49 7.31
N ARG A 122 -3.74 15.30 8.25
CA ARG A 122 -3.31 15.25 9.65
C ARG A 122 -3.71 13.93 10.31
N LEU A 123 -4.94 13.45 10.10
CA LEU A 123 -5.36 12.13 10.59
C LEU A 123 -4.50 11.00 10.04
N ALA A 124 -4.11 11.08 8.75
CA ALA A 124 -3.18 10.11 8.14
C ALA A 124 -1.83 10.07 8.88
N ALA A 125 -1.28 11.26 9.20
CA ALA A 125 -0.03 11.37 9.93
C ALA A 125 -0.15 10.85 11.37
N GLU A 126 -1.18 11.27 12.11
CA GLU A 126 -1.42 10.89 13.50
C GLU A 126 -1.62 9.38 13.67
N ASN A 127 -2.37 8.76 12.76
CA ASN A 127 -2.67 7.32 12.80
C ASN A 127 -1.73 6.47 11.94
N ARG A 128 -0.72 7.11 11.29
CA ARG A 128 0.27 6.43 10.43
C ARG A 128 -0.36 5.61 9.29
N VAL A 129 -1.47 6.09 8.76
CA VAL A 129 -2.08 5.50 7.58
C VAL A 129 -1.40 6.06 6.34
N ALA A 130 -0.78 5.20 5.55
CA ALA A 130 -0.07 5.62 4.35
C ALA A 130 -1.07 6.03 3.25
N ILE A 131 -0.79 7.17 2.61
CA ILE A 131 -1.54 7.63 1.45
C ILE A 131 -0.94 7.01 0.20
N GLU A 132 -1.76 6.31 -0.55
CA GLU A 132 -1.32 5.69 -1.79
C GLU A 132 -1.24 6.70 -2.94
N PHE A 133 -0.14 6.62 -3.67
CA PHE A 133 0.04 7.19 -5.00
C PHE A 133 0.05 6.03 -6.01
N ASN A 134 -1.12 5.70 -6.50
CA ASN A 134 -1.32 4.61 -7.44
C ASN A 134 -0.93 5.04 -8.84
N LEU A 135 0.18 4.51 -9.36
CA LEU A 135 0.73 4.92 -10.65
C LEU A 135 -0.09 4.40 -11.84
N ASP A 136 -0.93 3.38 -11.66
CA ASP A 136 -1.87 2.92 -12.67
C ASP A 136 -2.81 4.04 -13.13
N SER A 137 -3.28 4.87 -12.19
CA SER A 137 -4.12 6.04 -12.46
C SER A 137 -3.42 7.13 -13.30
N MET A 138 -2.12 6.99 -13.54
CA MET A 138 -1.34 7.86 -14.40
C MET A 138 -0.93 7.16 -15.70
N ILE A 139 -0.67 5.86 -15.66
CA ILE A 139 -0.21 5.07 -16.80
C ILE A 139 -1.36 4.71 -17.75
N LYS A 140 -2.44 4.14 -17.21
CA LYS A 140 -3.55 3.59 -18.00
C LYS A 140 -4.53 4.66 -18.50
N VAL A 141 -4.59 5.84 -17.86
CA VAL A 141 -5.51 6.90 -18.27
C VAL A 141 -4.85 7.92 -19.20
N ARG A 142 -5.68 8.70 -19.92
CA ARG A 142 -5.21 9.72 -20.88
C ARG A 142 -6.03 11.02 -20.77
N GLY A 143 -5.55 12.08 -21.41
CA GLY A 143 -6.26 13.36 -21.52
C GLY A 143 -6.58 13.98 -20.16
N ARG A 144 -7.78 14.50 -20.00
CA ARG A 144 -8.22 15.22 -18.79
C ARG A 144 -8.14 14.38 -17.52
N VAL A 145 -8.39 13.07 -17.61
CA VAL A 145 -8.33 12.17 -16.45
C VAL A 145 -6.90 12.08 -15.92
N ARG A 146 -5.90 11.94 -16.79
CA ARG A 146 -4.48 11.95 -16.39
C ARG A 146 -4.07 13.29 -15.78
N VAL A 147 -4.50 14.40 -16.38
CA VAL A 147 -4.21 15.75 -15.86
C VAL A 147 -4.79 15.91 -14.46
N GLN A 148 -6.02 15.44 -14.23
CA GLN A 148 -6.65 15.48 -12.91
C GLN A 148 -5.88 14.61 -11.89
N ALA A 149 -5.52 13.38 -12.25
CA ALA A 149 -4.76 12.50 -11.39
C ALA A 149 -3.41 13.12 -10.98
N LEU A 150 -2.67 13.70 -11.92
CA LEU A 150 -1.42 14.40 -11.65
C LEU A 150 -1.62 15.64 -10.77
N THR A 151 -2.72 16.37 -10.94
CA THR A 151 -3.07 17.52 -10.10
C THR A 151 -3.36 17.09 -8.66
N ASP A 152 -4.14 16.01 -8.50
CA ASP A 152 -4.46 15.45 -7.19
C ASP A 152 -3.20 14.90 -6.49
N PHE A 153 -2.31 14.24 -7.22
CA PHE A 153 -1.02 13.76 -6.70
C PHE A 153 -0.15 14.91 -6.19
N ARG A 154 0.02 15.98 -6.99
CA ARG A 154 0.79 17.16 -6.57
C ARG A 154 0.21 17.81 -5.31
N HIS A 155 -1.12 17.93 -5.25
CA HIS A 155 -1.80 18.49 -4.10
C HIS A 155 -1.61 17.61 -2.85
N ASN A 156 -1.86 16.31 -2.96
CA ASN A 156 -1.72 15.37 -1.86
C ASN A 156 -0.26 15.26 -1.37
N LEU A 157 0.71 15.26 -2.28
CA LEU A 157 2.14 15.26 -1.94
C LEU A 157 2.53 16.53 -1.14
N LYS A 158 2.05 17.70 -1.56
CA LYS A 158 2.27 18.96 -0.83
C LYS A 158 1.72 18.89 0.59
N LEU A 159 0.53 18.31 0.77
CA LEU A 159 -0.07 18.15 2.09
C LEU A 159 0.66 17.07 2.91
N ALA A 160 1.04 15.96 2.31
CA ALA A 160 1.79 14.91 2.99
C ALA A 160 3.11 15.43 3.55
N ARG A 161 3.88 16.17 2.76
CA ARG A 161 5.10 16.87 3.22
C ARG A 161 4.83 17.83 4.38
N LYS A 162 3.75 18.61 4.28
CA LYS A 162 3.41 19.62 5.31
C LYS A 162 3.04 18.99 6.64
N TYR A 163 2.37 17.85 6.64
CA TYR A 163 1.84 17.22 7.85
C TYR A 163 2.61 15.96 8.28
N GLY A 164 3.60 15.54 7.51
CA GLY A 164 4.40 14.35 7.80
C GLY A 164 3.62 13.04 7.62
N ALA A 165 2.59 13.03 6.76
CA ALA A 165 1.83 11.82 6.49
C ALA A 165 2.67 10.83 5.68
N PRO A 166 2.70 9.53 6.04
CA PRO A 166 3.41 8.53 5.26
C PRO A 166 2.76 8.36 3.89
N VAL A 167 3.59 8.09 2.88
CA VAL A 167 3.11 7.84 1.52
C VAL A 167 3.71 6.56 0.98
N ILE A 168 2.95 5.85 0.15
CA ILE A 168 3.45 4.71 -0.62
C ILE A 168 3.22 4.93 -2.12
N LEU A 169 4.08 4.29 -2.92
CA LEU A 169 3.87 4.11 -4.34
C LEU A 169 3.40 2.69 -4.59
N SER A 170 2.42 2.51 -5.46
CA SER A 170 1.93 1.20 -5.88
C SER A 170 1.74 1.12 -7.39
N SER A 171 1.87 -0.06 -7.96
CA SER A 171 1.52 -0.32 -9.35
C SER A 171 0.02 -0.51 -9.54
N ASN A 172 -0.70 -0.97 -8.51
CA ASN A 172 -2.07 -1.48 -8.62
C ASN A 172 -2.18 -2.52 -9.75
N ALA A 173 -1.17 -3.39 -9.82
CA ALA A 173 -1.09 -4.39 -10.86
C ALA A 173 -2.24 -5.40 -10.73
N GLN A 174 -2.96 -5.61 -11.82
CA GLN A 174 -4.02 -6.61 -11.99
C GLN A 174 -3.57 -7.76 -12.90
N SER A 175 -2.35 -7.66 -13.39
CA SER A 175 -1.69 -8.71 -14.14
C SER A 175 -0.17 -8.52 -14.07
N ILE A 176 0.57 -9.56 -14.45
CA ILE A 176 2.05 -9.50 -14.55
C ILE A 176 2.53 -8.38 -15.47
N TYR A 177 1.73 -7.99 -16.46
CA TYR A 177 2.06 -6.92 -17.41
C TYR A 177 1.88 -5.52 -16.84
N ASP A 178 1.16 -5.38 -15.73
CA ASP A 178 0.94 -4.11 -15.04
C ASP A 178 2.08 -3.78 -14.05
N LEU A 179 2.82 -4.79 -13.60
CA LEU A 179 3.96 -4.60 -12.72
C LEU A 179 5.02 -3.69 -13.37
N ARG A 180 5.65 -2.87 -12.54
CA ARG A 180 6.73 -1.97 -12.95
C ARG A 180 7.93 -2.16 -12.04
N ALA A 181 9.14 -2.08 -12.61
CA ALA A 181 10.35 -2.15 -11.79
C ALA A 181 10.45 -0.94 -10.84
N PRO A 182 11.06 -1.08 -9.64
CA PRO A 182 11.19 0.02 -8.68
C PRO A 182 11.79 1.29 -9.30
N ARG A 183 12.79 1.16 -10.19
CA ARG A 183 13.39 2.29 -10.90
C ARG A 183 12.40 3.05 -11.79
N GLU A 184 11.45 2.34 -12.40
CA GLU A 184 10.40 2.93 -13.25
C GLU A 184 9.37 3.65 -12.38
N MET A 185 8.98 3.04 -11.26
CA MET A 185 8.09 3.64 -10.27
C MET A 185 8.68 4.95 -9.74
N ILE A 186 9.97 4.95 -9.38
CA ILE A 186 10.69 6.16 -8.93
C ILE A 186 10.68 7.23 -10.02
N ALA A 187 11.03 6.87 -11.27
CA ALA A 187 11.03 7.82 -12.39
C ALA A 187 9.63 8.40 -12.65
N LEU A 188 8.58 7.58 -12.61
CA LEU A 188 7.20 8.03 -12.77
C LEU A 188 6.77 8.98 -11.64
N ALA A 189 7.18 8.73 -10.41
CA ALA A 189 6.86 9.57 -9.26
C ALA A 189 7.43 10.99 -9.39
N THR A 190 8.56 11.16 -10.06
CA THR A 190 9.14 12.50 -10.30
C THR A 190 8.28 13.39 -11.20
N ILE A 191 7.40 12.81 -12.03
CA ILE A 191 6.52 13.56 -12.94
C ILE A 191 5.52 14.43 -12.17
N PHE A 192 5.07 13.98 -11.01
CA PHE A 192 4.18 14.78 -10.16
C PHE A 192 4.92 15.51 -9.02
N GLY A 193 6.25 15.50 -9.02
CA GLY A 193 7.10 16.32 -8.15
C GLY A 193 7.61 15.64 -6.90
N MET A 194 7.54 14.31 -6.81
CA MET A 194 8.23 13.55 -5.77
C MET A 194 9.74 13.61 -6.01
N THR A 195 10.55 13.76 -4.98
CA THR A 195 12.00 13.60 -5.12
C THR A 195 12.35 12.12 -5.25
N VAL A 196 13.53 11.82 -5.74
CA VAL A 196 14.02 10.43 -5.85
C VAL A 196 14.07 9.77 -4.46
N ASP A 197 14.53 10.48 -3.44
CA ASP A 197 14.62 9.95 -2.08
C ASP A 197 13.22 9.67 -1.49
N GLU A 198 12.25 10.57 -1.66
CA GLU A 198 10.87 10.34 -1.25
C GLU A 198 10.25 9.13 -1.95
N ALA A 199 10.50 8.98 -3.25
CA ALA A 199 10.00 7.82 -4.00
C ALA A 199 10.65 6.50 -3.55
N ILE A 200 11.94 6.55 -3.21
CA ILE A 200 12.65 5.41 -2.61
C ILE A 200 12.04 5.07 -1.24
N GLU A 201 11.80 6.05 -0.37
CA GLU A 201 11.17 5.83 0.94
C GLU A 201 9.77 5.26 0.79
N ALA A 202 8.99 5.76 -0.15
CA ALA A 202 7.64 5.29 -0.43
C ALA A 202 7.58 3.84 -0.96
N LEU A 203 8.67 3.32 -1.51
CA LEU A 203 8.80 1.93 -1.98
C LEU A 203 9.60 1.04 -1.01
N SER A 204 10.21 1.59 0.04
CA SER A 204 11.10 0.82 0.93
C SER A 204 10.75 1.03 2.41
N THR A 205 11.12 2.17 2.96
CA THR A 205 11.04 2.44 4.41
C THR A 205 9.61 2.46 4.93
N VAL A 206 8.68 3.05 4.18
CA VAL A 206 7.26 3.09 4.57
C VAL A 206 6.62 1.71 4.54
N PRO A 207 6.76 0.90 3.46
CA PRO A 207 6.33 -0.49 3.48
C PRO A 207 6.96 -1.32 4.62
N GLU A 208 8.25 -1.18 4.89
CA GLU A 208 8.91 -1.88 6.02
C GLU A 208 8.29 -1.49 7.37
N ALA A 209 7.93 -0.23 7.55
CA ALA A 209 7.25 0.24 8.77
C ALA A 209 5.83 -0.38 8.90
N ILE A 210 5.11 -0.54 7.79
CA ILE A 210 3.81 -1.22 7.77
C ILE A 210 3.97 -2.69 8.20
N ILE A 211 4.91 -3.43 7.62
CA ILE A 211 5.17 -4.83 7.96
C ILE A 211 5.49 -4.96 9.45
N ARG A 212 6.39 -4.11 9.95
CA ARG A 212 6.82 -4.13 11.35
C ARG A 212 5.66 -3.90 12.31
N ARG A 213 4.77 -2.95 11.99
CA ARG A 213 3.58 -2.66 12.80
C ARG A 213 2.59 -3.83 12.80
N GLY A 214 2.47 -4.55 11.69
CA GLY A 214 1.62 -5.75 11.57
C GLY A 214 2.21 -7.01 12.20
N SER A 215 3.46 -6.98 12.70
CA SER A 215 4.07 -8.13 13.34
C SER A 215 3.51 -8.38 14.75
N GLU A 216 3.40 -9.64 15.15
CA GLU A 216 2.91 -10.03 16.49
C GLU A 216 3.75 -9.49 17.65
N ASN A 217 4.99 -9.11 17.36
CA ASN A 217 5.93 -8.58 18.36
C ASN A 217 5.85 -7.07 18.53
N TRP A 218 5.10 -6.37 17.70
CA TRP A 218 5.02 -4.92 17.77
C TRP A 218 4.01 -4.47 18.85
N VAL A 219 4.45 -3.62 19.76
CA VAL A 219 3.59 -3.04 20.83
C VAL A 219 3.32 -1.57 20.53
N MET A 220 4.39 -0.81 20.28
CA MET A 220 4.34 0.61 19.91
C MET A 220 5.70 1.03 19.32
N GLU A 221 5.81 2.26 18.85
CA GLU A 221 7.06 2.74 18.28
C GLU A 221 8.24 2.63 19.26
N GLY A 222 9.26 1.89 18.83
CA GLY A 222 10.45 1.64 19.65
C GLY A 222 10.30 0.54 20.72
N VAL A 223 9.13 -0.12 20.77
CA VAL A 223 8.87 -1.21 21.74
C VAL A 223 8.35 -2.44 21.01
N GLU A 224 9.11 -3.52 21.09
CA GLU A 224 8.75 -4.84 20.56
C GLU A 224 8.82 -5.89 21.68
N VAL A 225 7.94 -6.90 21.60
CA VAL A 225 8.03 -8.06 22.51
C VAL A 225 9.20 -8.92 22.08
N VAL A 226 10.24 -9.02 22.89
CA VAL A 226 11.32 -9.97 22.68
C VAL A 226 10.88 -11.33 23.21
N SER A 227 10.58 -12.27 22.32
CA SER A 227 10.35 -13.65 22.74
C SER A 227 11.63 -14.19 23.39
N GLN A 228 11.61 -14.44 24.69
CA GLN A 228 12.67 -15.21 25.34
C GLN A 228 12.67 -16.60 24.74
N GLN A 229 13.69 -16.95 23.96
CA GLN A 229 14.00 -18.35 23.72
C GLN A 229 14.24 -18.98 25.08
N ARG A 230 13.33 -19.82 25.53
CA ARG A 230 13.59 -20.67 26.69
C ARG A 230 14.78 -21.59 26.34
N PRO A 231 15.74 -21.69 27.24
CA PRO A 231 16.91 -22.57 27.06
C PRO A 231 16.52 -24.04 26.89
#